data_a209bfd5aef6e92cf1f60f8a270494fb
#
_entry.id   a209bfd5aef6e92cf1f60f8a270494fb
#
_cell.length_a   1.000
_cell.length_b   1.000
_cell.length_c   1.000
_cell.angle_alpha   90.00
_cell.angle_beta   90.00
_cell.angle_gamma   90.00
#
_symmetry.space_group_name_H-M   'P 1'
#
loop_
_entity.id
_entity.type
_entity.pdbx_description
1 polymer ?
#
loop_
_entity_poly.entity_id
_entity_poly.type
_entity_poly.pdbx_seq_one_letter_code
_entity_poly.pdbx_strand_id
1 'polypeptide(L)'
;NSSSAASDVYKRQINNGVIPDLDVASNLMIDRLAESSAGFFLRTDKLRAEARKVAATMDLDLDITAAVKDLGLADRQMIAIARAMTRKPKLLILDEPTSSLSANEAKRLFKLLSNLKEQGVAILYISHRMSDIRAIADRIVTMRDGKISGIFDGPSLDYEGAVTAMLGQKMVHGKLQLQEKGTPIFELRDAKLSKYSNPFDLVFYKNEIIAITGLLGSGKTAVASAIFGLSPLLEGDMLLHGEPYNPKSPADAISKGIFMCPKDRSTNAVVSDFDITNNMVLPFLDRHSWFSFLKPKNLERKATSSISELGIVCQSELDLVTTLSGGNQQKVMIGRWLSEKSEV
;
A
#
# COMPACT_ATOMS: atom_id res chain seq x y z
N ASN A 1 -9.99 26.11 -9.35
CA ASN A 1 -9.30 25.13 -8.48
C ASN A 1 -10.22 24.02 -7.97
N SER A 2 -10.86 23.27 -8.86
CA SER A 2 -11.77 22.16 -8.50
C SER A 2 -11.21 20.76 -8.85
N SER A 3 -9.96 20.65 -9.34
CA SER A 3 -9.45 19.36 -9.83
C SER A 3 -8.83 18.46 -8.75
N SER A 4 -8.28 19.02 -7.65
CA SER A 4 -7.66 18.19 -6.59
C SER A 4 -8.68 17.55 -5.65
N ALA A 5 -9.74 18.28 -5.29
CA ALA A 5 -10.83 17.76 -4.46
C ALA A 5 -11.63 16.66 -5.19
N ALA A 6 -11.81 16.79 -6.52
CA ALA A 6 -12.46 15.75 -7.33
C ALA A 6 -11.60 14.48 -7.44
N SER A 7 -10.25 14.61 -7.50
CA SER A 7 -9.36 13.44 -7.54
C SER A 7 -9.29 12.70 -6.20
N ASP A 8 -9.38 13.41 -5.08
CA ASP A 8 -9.40 12.81 -3.73
C ASP A 8 -10.74 12.14 -3.41
N VAL A 9 -11.86 12.72 -3.87
CA VAL A 9 -13.17 12.07 -3.78
C VAL A 9 -13.20 10.81 -4.63
N TYR A 10 -12.60 10.82 -5.82
CA TYR A 10 -12.50 9.64 -6.70
C TYR A 10 -11.60 8.54 -6.11
N LYS A 11 -10.45 8.87 -5.52
CA LYS A 11 -9.58 7.91 -4.83
C LYS A 11 -10.20 7.31 -3.57
N ARG A 12 -11.02 8.05 -2.83
CA ARG A 12 -11.79 7.51 -1.69
C ARG A 12 -12.95 6.62 -2.14
N GLN A 13 -13.49 6.83 -3.34
CA GLN A 13 -14.56 5.98 -3.90
C GLN A 13 -14.05 4.68 -4.53
N ILE A 14 -12.79 4.56 -4.91
CA ILE A 14 -12.21 3.33 -5.48
C ILE A 14 -12.09 2.19 -4.43
N ASN A 15 -12.01 2.49 -3.15
CA ASN A 15 -12.16 1.48 -2.10
C ASN A 15 -13.61 0.96 -1.94
N ASN A 16 -14.59 1.52 -2.65
CA ASN A 16 -16.02 1.28 -2.48
C ASN A 16 -16.74 0.98 -3.81
N GLY A 17 -16.19 0.10 -4.64
CA GLY A 17 -16.96 -0.51 -5.74
C GLY A 17 -18.16 -1.35 -5.26
N VAL A 18 -18.33 -1.46 -3.94
CA VAL A 18 -19.40 -2.19 -3.25
C VAL A 18 -19.94 -1.36 -2.08
N ILE A 19 -21.20 -1.62 -1.70
CA ILE A 19 -21.82 -1.03 -0.52
C ILE A 19 -21.67 -2.00 0.65
N PRO A 20 -20.87 -1.67 1.68
CA PRO A 20 -20.47 -2.61 2.73
C PRO A 20 -21.64 -3.18 3.54
N ASP A 21 -22.66 -2.36 3.81
CA ASP A 21 -23.80 -2.74 4.65
C ASP A 21 -24.88 -3.54 3.91
N LEU A 22 -24.78 -3.68 2.60
CA LEU A 22 -25.66 -4.53 1.82
C LEU A 22 -25.10 -5.94 1.68
N ASP A 23 -26.00 -6.91 1.45
CA ASP A 23 -25.61 -8.28 1.13
C ASP A 23 -24.99 -8.39 -0.29
N VAL A 24 -24.34 -9.52 -0.56
CA VAL A 24 -23.71 -9.81 -1.84
C VAL A 24 -24.72 -9.71 -2.99
N ALA A 25 -25.92 -10.28 -2.82
CA ALA A 25 -26.96 -10.26 -3.86
C ALA A 25 -27.37 -8.84 -4.24
N SER A 26 -27.57 -7.98 -3.24
CA SER A 26 -27.92 -6.57 -3.45
C SER A 26 -26.80 -5.81 -4.14
N ASN A 27 -25.54 -6.05 -3.76
CA ASN A 27 -24.39 -5.43 -4.40
C ASN A 27 -24.25 -5.84 -5.87
N LEU A 28 -24.43 -7.12 -6.20
CA LEU A 28 -24.35 -7.62 -7.58
C LEU A 28 -25.43 -7.03 -8.48
N MET A 29 -26.60 -6.78 -7.93
CA MET A 29 -27.79 -6.43 -8.71
C MET A 29 -28.19 -4.95 -8.62
N ILE A 30 -27.47 -4.12 -7.84
CA ILE A 30 -27.86 -2.73 -7.53
C ILE A 30 -28.05 -1.87 -8.78
N ASP A 31 -27.22 -2.06 -9.79
CA ASP A 31 -27.31 -1.27 -11.02
C ASP A 31 -28.57 -1.61 -11.84
N ARG A 32 -29.00 -2.87 -11.82
CA ARG A 32 -30.27 -3.29 -12.42
C ARG A 32 -31.48 -2.81 -11.63
N LEU A 33 -31.34 -2.73 -10.29
CA LEU A 33 -32.37 -2.20 -9.43
C LEU A 33 -32.62 -0.72 -9.70
N ALA A 34 -31.54 0.05 -9.91
CA ALA A 34 -31.63 1.48 -10.21
C ALA A 34 -32.25 1.76 -11.60
N GLU A 35 -32.10 0.85 -12.56
CA GLU A 35 -32.66 0.99 -13.92
C GLU A 35 -34.12 0.54 -14.02
N SER A 36 -34.58 -0.32 -13.11
CA SER A 36 -35.93 -0.79 -13.12
C SER A 36 -36.88 0.29 -12.60
N SER A 37 -37.49 1.05 -13.48
CA SER A 37 -38.61 1.95 -13.18
C SER A 37 -39.90 1.22 -12.75
N ALA A 38 -39.86 -0.09 -12.59
CA ALA A 38 -40.98 -0.96 -12.28
C ALA A 38 -41.12 -1.15 -10.77
N GLY A 39 -41.98 -0.32 -10.16
CA GLY A 39 -42.79 -0.69 -9.02
C GLY A 39 -42.12 -1.16 -7.74
N PHE A 40 -42.49 -0.55 -6.69
CA PHE A 40 -42.16 -0.65 -5.26
C PHE A 40 -42.08 -2.07 -4.62
N PHE A 41 -42.24 -3.16 -5.38
CA PHE A 41 -42.16 -4.53 -4.88
C PHE A 41 -40.96 -5.28 -5.51
N LEU A 42 -39.80 -5.10 -4.90
CA LEU A 42 -38.64 -5.98 -5.15
C LEU A 42 -38.93 -7.37 -4.57
N ARG A 43 -39.16 -8.34 -5.45
CA ARG A 43 -39.21 -9.76 -5.04
C ARG A 43 -37.82 -10.24 -4.75
N THR A 44 -37.42 -10.23 -3.48
CA THR A 44 -36.07 -10.65 -2.97
C THR A 44 -35.66 -12.02 -3.50
N ASP A 45 -36.61 -12.94 -3.71
CA ASP A 45 -36.32 -14.27 -4.24
C ASP A 45 -35.82 -14.23 -5.69
N LYS A 46 -36.42 -13.38 -6.54
CA LYS A 46 -35.96 -13.22 -7.92
C LYS A 46 -34.58 -12.56 -7.96
N LEU A 47 -34.37 -11.53 -7.16
CA LEU A 47 -33.07 -10.85 -7.05
C LEU A 47 -31.96 -11.82 -6.66
N ARG A 48 -32.18 -12.62 -5.62
CA ARG A 48 -31.24 -13.64 -5.14
C ARG A 48 -31.00 -14.73 -6.19
N ALA A 49 -32.03 -15.15 -6.93
CA ALA A 49 -31.89 -16.13 -8.00
C ALA A 49 -31.01 -15.60 -9.14
N GLU A 50 -31.18 -14.33 -9.53
CA GLU A 50 -30.33 -13.69 -10.54
C GLU A 50 -28.90 -13.47 -10.04
N ALA A 51 -28.73 -13.03 -8.80
CA ALA A 51 -27.41 -12.88 -8.18
C ALA A 51 -26.63 -14.20 -8.14
N ARG A 52 -27.30 -15.33 -7.81
CA ARG A 52 -26.68 -16.66 -7.88
C ARG A 52 -26.21 -17.02 -9.30
N LYS A 53 -26.97 -16.70 -10.32
CA LYS A 53 -26.54 -16.92 -11.71
C LYS A 53 -25.31 -16.10 -12.06
N VAL A 54 -25.28 -14.82 -11.67
CA VAL A 54 -24.11 -13.95 -11.88
C VAL A 54 -22.90 -14.51 -11.14
N ALA A 55 -23.02 -14.84 -9.87
CA ALA A 55 -21.96 -15.42 -9.08
C ALA A 55 -21.43 -16.73 -9.69
N ALA A 56 -22.31 -17.63 -10.12
CA ALA A 56 -21.92 -18.89 -10.77
C ALA A 56 -21.20 -18.67 -12.12
N THR A 57 -21.65 -17.69 -12.93
CA THR A 57 -20.99 -17.37 -14.20
C THR A 57 -19.55 -16.85 -13.99
N MET A 58 -19.29 -16.24 -12.84
CA MET A 58 -18.01 -15.65 -12.49
C MET A 58 -17.15 -16.56 -11.59
N ASP A 59 -17.57 -17.81 -11.37
CA ASP A 59 -16.88 -18.78 -10.48
C ASP A 59 -16.66 -18.21 -9.07
N LEU A 60 -17.66 -17.45 -8.56
CA LEU A 60 -17.65 -16.86 -7.23
C LEU A 60 -18.35 -17.79 -6.24
N ASP A 61 -17.57 -18.41 -5.37
CA ASP A 61 -18.07 -19.22 -4.26
C ASP A 61 -18.29 -18.32 -3.03
N LEU A 62 -19.41 -17.59 -3.03
CA LEU A 62 -19.77 -16.65 -1.97
C LEU A 62 -21.20 -16.87 -1.50
N ASP A 63 -21.41 -16.76 -0.18
CA ASP A 63 -22.77 -16.66 0.35
C ASP A 63 -23.40 -15.32 -0.09
N ILE A 64 -24.39 -15.41 -0.97
CA ILE A 64 -25.06 -14.23 -1.52
C ILE A 64 -25.86 -13.45 -0.47
N THR A 65 -26.10 -14.02 0.72
CA THR A 65 -26.83 -13.37 1.82
C THR A 65 -25.88 -12.73 2.84
N ALA A 66 -24.57 -12.99 2.75
CA ALA A 66 -23.57 -12.39 3.63
C ALA A 66 -23.46 -10.88 3.39
N ALA A 67 -23.29 -10.11 4.46
CA ALA A 67 -23.00 -8.70 4.36
C ALA A 67 -21.60 -8.49 3.79
N VAL A 68 -21.43 -7.58 2.84
CA VAL A 68 -20.14 -7.38 2.16
C VAL A 68 -19.07 -6.87 3.10
N LYS A 69 -19.43 -6.16 4.18
CA LYS A 69 -18.49 -5.74 5.23
C LYS A 69 -17.79 -6.89 5.96
N ASP A 70 -18.38 -8.08 5.97
CA ASP A 70 -17.84 -9.27 6.65
C ASP A 70 -16.93 -10.09 5.74
N LEU A 71 -16.85 -9.74 4.45
CA LEU A 71 -16.03 -10.42 3.45
C LEU A 71 -14.60 -9.87 3.40
N GLY A 72 -13.69 -10.71 2.92
CA GLY A 72 -12.31 -10.31 2.60
C GLY A 72 -12.23 -9.29 1.47
N LEU A 73 -11.12 -8.57 1.40
CA LEU A 73 -10.93 -7.52 0.38
C LEU A 73 -10.95 -8.08 -1.06
N ALA A 74 -10.41 -9.29 -1.25
CA ALA A 74 -10.44 -9.98 -2.54
C ALA A 74 -11.87 -10.28 -3.01
N ASP A 75 -12.71 -10.78 -2.11
CA ASP A 75 -14.10 -11.10 -2.43
C ASP A 75 -14.89 -9.83 -2.76
N ARG A 76 -14.65 -8.74 -2.02
CA ARG A 76 -15.24 -7.43 -2.34
C ARG A 76 -14.82 -6.95 -3.74
N GLN A 77 -13.55 -7.11 -4.10
CA GLN A 77 -13.05 -6.76 -5.43
C GLN A 77 -13.71 -7.59 -6.52
N MET A 78 -13.84 -8.90 -6.30
CA MET A 78 -14.52 -9.80 -7.26
C MET A 78 -16.02 -9.47 -7.40
N ILE A 79 -16.70 -9.09 -6.31
CA ILE A 79 -18.09 -8.63 -6.36
C ILE A 79 -18.22 -7.36 -7.20
N ALA A 80 -17.29 -6.40 -7.03
CA ALA A 80 -17.30 -5.17 -7.82
C ALA A 80 -17.13 -5.45 -9.34
N ILE A 81 -16.24 -6.37 -9.71
CA ILE A 81 -16.04 -6.79 -11.09
C ILE A 81 -17.28 -7.51 -11.61
N ALA A 82 -17.82 -8.47 -10.83
CA ALA A 82 -19.01 -9.21 -11.22
C ALA A 82 -20.23 -8.29 -11.43
N ARG A 83 -20.38 -7.28 -10.56
CA ARG A 83 -21.39 -6.23 -10.74
C ARG A 83 -21.21 -5.49 -12.06
N ALA A 84 -19.98 -5.04 -12.38
CA ALA A 84 -19.69 -4.36 -13.63
C ALA A 84 -20.07 -5.25 -14.85
N MET A 85 -19.83 -6.55 -14.74
CA MET A 85 -20.14 -7.52 -15.80
C MET A 85 -21.64 -7.76 -16.03
N THR A 86 -22.50 -7.45 -15.06
CA THR A 86 -23.97 -7.54 -15.25
C THR A 86 -24.47 -6.64 -16.38
N ARG A 87 -23.71 -5.59 -16.72
CA ARG A 87 -24.01 -4.64 -17.81
C ARG A 87 -23.41 -5.06 -19.17
N LYS A 88 -22.73 -6.21 -19.25
CA LYS A 88 -22.06 -6.70 -20.45
C LYS A 88 -21.15 -5.64 -21.10
N PRO A 89 -20.18 -5.11 -20.36
CA PRO A 89 -19.29 -4.07 -20.87
C PRO A 89 -18.43 -4.62 -22.02
N LYS A 90 -18.10 -3.78 -22.98
CA LYS A 90 -17.11 -4.08 -24.02
C LYS A 90 -15.69 -3.85 -23.56
N LEU A 91 -15.52 -2.98 -22.58
CA LEU A 91 -14.22 -2.61 -21.97
C LEU A 91 -14.36 -2.59 -20.45
N LEU A 92 -13.47 -3.29 -19.76
CA LEU A 92 -13.33 -3.26 -18.31
C LEU A 92 -12.03 -2.55 -17.97
N ILE A 93 -12.10 -1.52 -17.11
CA ILE A 93 -10.93 -0.76 -16.62
C ILE A 93 -10.68 -1.11 -15.17
N LEU A 94 -9.48 -1.57 -14.87
CA LEU A 94 -9.03 -1.96 -13.53
C LEU A 94 -7.79 -1.14 -13.17
N ASP A 95 -7.89 -0.37 -12.08
CA ASP A 95 -6.79 0.44 -11.56
C ASP A 95 -6.27 -0.17 -10.26
N GLU A 96 -5.02 -0.67 -10.30
CA GLU A 96 -4.32 -1.31 -9.18
C GLU A 96 -5.13 -2.41 -8.45
N PRO A 97 -5.80 -3.34 -9.17
CA PRO A 97 -6.77 -4.24 -8.54
C PRO A 97 -6.14 -5.27 -7.60
N THR A 98 -4.82 -5.47 -7.65
CA THR A 98 -4.08 -6.43 -6.80
C THR A 98 -3.28 -5.79 -5.68
N SER A 99 -3.32 -4.47 -5.53
CA SER A 99 -2.47 -3.74 -4.58
C SER A 99 -2.59 -4.22 -3.12
N SER A 100 -3.75 -4.75 -2.76
CA SER A 100 -4.06 -5.24 -1.40
C SER A 100 -4.36 -6.74 -1.34
N LEU A 101 -4.15 -7.47 -2.43
CA LEU A 101 -4.43 -8.90 -2.51
C LEU A 101 -3.20 -9.74 -2.19
N SER A 102 -3.43 -10.91 -1.59
CA SER A 102 -2.42 -11.97 -1.48
C SER A 102 -2.13 -12.59 -2.85
N ALA A 103 -1.04 -13.35 -2.97
CA ALA A 103 -0.68 -14.02 -4.22
C ALA A 103 -1.75 -15.00 -4.71
N ASN A 104 -2.44 -15.72 -3.80
CA ASN A 104 -3.51 -16.65 -4.16
C ASN A 104 -4.77 -15.91 -4.63
N GLU A 105 -5.11 -14.80 -3.98
CA GLU A 105 -6.24 -13.96 -4.38
C GLU A 105 -5.99 -13.31 -5.74
N ALA A 106 -4.77 -12.83 -6.00
CA ALA A 106 -4.39 -12.29 -7.30
C ALA A 106 -4.51 -13.35 -8.40
N LYS A 107 -4.11 -14.61 -8.14
CA LYS A 107 -4.29 -15.71 -9.10
C LYS A 107 -5.77 -15.98 -9.41
N ARG A 108 -6.66 -15.93 -8.41
CA ARG A 108 -8.12 -16.06 -8.63
C ARG A 108 -8.62 -14.93 -9.52
N LEU A 109 -8.20 -13.68 -9.26
CA LEU A 109 -8.55 -12.54 -10.08
C LEU A 109 -8.04 -12.71 -11.52
N PHE A 110 -6.79 -13.14 -11.73
CA PHE A 110 -6.25 -13.33 -13.08
C PHE A 110 -7.00 -14.42 -13.87
N LYS A 111 -7.39 -15.52 -13.20
CA LYS A 111 -8.23 -16.56 -13.82
C LYS A 111 -9.57 -15.96 -14.27
N LEU A 112 -10.21 -15.16 -13.43
CA LEU A 112 -11.44 -14.47 -13.77
C LEU A 112 -11.25 -13.55 -14.99
N LEU A 113 -10.22 -12.73 -15.00
CA LEU A 113 -9.94 -11.80 -16.11
C LEU A 113 -9.63 -12.53 -17.41
N SER A 114 -8.92 -13.66 -17.37
CA SER A 114 -8.69 -14.52 -18.53
C SER A 114 -10.00 -15.05 -19.11
N ASN A 115 -10.92 -15.53 -18.27
CA ASN A 115 -12.23 -15.98 -18.71
C ASN A 115 -13.05 -14.84 -19.35
N LEU A 116 -12.98 -13.63 -18.81
CA LEU A 116 -13.66 -12.46 -19.39
C LEU A 116 -13.09 -12.06 -20.76
N LYS A 117 -11.77 -12.12 -20.90
CA LYS A 117 -11.08 -11.91 -22.16
C LYS A 117 -11.53 -12.92 -23.23
N GLU A 118 -11.62 -14.21 -22.89
CA GLU A 118 -12.14 -15.27 -23.77
C GLU A 118 -13.59 -15.03 -24.20
N GLN A 119 -14.38 -14.36 -23.36
CA GLN A 119 -15.75 -13.92 -23.67
C GLN A 119 -15.79 -12.65 -24.54
N GLY A 120 -14.66 -12.12 -24.97
CA GLY A 120 -14.54 -10.96 -25.85
C GLY A 120 -14.55 -9.60 -25.16
N VAL A 121 -14.36 -9.55 -23.85
CA VAL A 121 -14.23 -8.30 -23.10
C VAL A 121 -12.81 -7.75 -23.24
N ALA A 122 -12.66 -6.52 -23.71
CA ALA A 122 -11.37 -5.83 -23.66
C ALA A 122 -11.07 -5.39 -22.22
N ILE A 123 -9.81 -5.56 -21.78
CA ILE A 123 -9.41 -5.24 -20.41
C ILE A 123 -8.27 -4.21 -20.44
N LEU A 124 -8.46 -3.06 -19.80
CA LEU A 124 -7.41 -2.12 -19.48
C LEU A 124 -7.00 -2.33 -18.02
N TYR A 125 -5.81 -2.93 -17.85
CA TYR A 125 -5.25 -3.26 -16.54
C TYR A 125 -4.13 -2.28 -16.20
N ILE A 126 -4.31 -1.46 -15.16
CA ILE A 126 -3.32 -0.48 -14.70
C ILE A 126 -2.65 -1.04 -13.46
N SER A 127 -1.32 -1.19 -13.49
CA SER A 127 -0.52 -1.64 -12.35
C SER A 127 0.92 -1.19 -12.49
N HIS A 128 1.58 -1.00 -11.34
CA HIS A 128 3.03 -0.82 -11.24
C HIS A 128 3.75 -2.16 -10.92
N ARG A 129 3.01 -3.24 -10.72
CA ARG A 129 3.55 -4.58 -10.37
C ARG A 129 3.85 -5.38 -11.63
N MET A 130 5.13 -5.50 -11.99
CA MET A 130 5.54 -6.27 -13.18
C MET A 130 5.18 -7.75 -13.10
N SER A 131 5.04 -8.33 -11.90
CA SER A 131 4.53 -9.70 -11.70
C SER A 131 3.13 -9.89 -12.28
N ASP A 132 2.27 -8.91 -12.07
CA ASP A 132 0.88 -8.94 -12.53
C ASP A 132 0.82 -8.76 -14.06
N ILE A 133 1.59 -7.80 -14.57
CA ILE A 133 1.71 -7.54 -16.01
C ILE A 133 2.21 -8.80 -16.73
N ARG A 134 3.24 -9.49 -16.19
CA ARG A 134 3.74 -10.77 -16.73
C ARG A 134 2.68 -11.87 -16.77
N ALA A 135 1.73 -11.85 -15.81
CA ALA A 135 0.72 -12.90 -15.69
C ALA A 135 -0.45 -12.74 -16.66
N ILE A 136 -0.76 -11.49 -17.11
CA ILE A 136 -2.05 -11.23 -17.78
C ILE A 136 -1.95 -10.41 -19.08
N ALA A 137 -0.87 -9.63 -19.29
CA ALA A 137 -0.82 -8.66 -20.36
C ALA A 137 -0.53 -9.32 -21.74
N ASP A 138 -1.29 -8.92 -22.76
CA ASP A 138 -0.99 -9.19 -24.19
C ASP A 138 -0.22 -8.03 -24.83
N ARG A 139 -0.34 -6.82 -24.25
CA ARG A 139 0.35 -5.60 -24.66
C ARG A 139 0.68 -4.77 -23.44
N ILE A 140 1.85 -4.14 -23.42
CA ILE A 140 2.26 -3.22 -22.36
C ILE A 140 2.39 -1.83 -22.96
N VAL A 141 1.78 -0.86 -22.30
CA VAL A 141 1.98 0.57 -22.58
C VAL A 141 2.56 1.20 -21.33
N THR A 142 3.77 1.70 -21.43
CA THR A 142 4.41 2.39 -20.31
C THR A 142 4.19 3.89 -20.40
N MET A 143 3.97 4.52 -19.25
CA MET A 143 3.78 5.97 -19.15
C MET A 143 4.78 6.57 -18.17
N ARG A 144 5.30 7.74 -18.51
CA ARG A 144 6.17 8.56 -17.67
C ARG A 144 5.85 10.02 -17.87
N ASP A 145 5.72 10.77 -16.79
CA ASP A 145 5.45 12.23 -16.81
C ASP A 145 4.25 12.61 -17.69
N GLY A 146 3.18 11.77 -17.62
CA GLY A 146 1.94 11.98 -18.39
C GLY A 146 2.04 11.67 -19.90
N LYS A 147 3.17 11.09 -20.37
CA LYS A 147 3.41 10.73 -21.77
C LYS A 147 3.63 9.23 -21.91
N ILE A 148 3.26 8.68 -23.06
CA ILE A 148 3.63 7.30 -23.42
C ILE A 148 5.14 7.27 -23.64
N SER A 149 5.83 6.40 -22.88
CA SER A 149 7.28 6.21 -22.94
C SER A 149 7.68 4.94 -23.70
N GLY A 150 6.74 4.00 -23.92
CA GLY A 150 6.96 2.80 -24.71
C GLY A 150 5.69 2.02 -24.94
N ILE A 151 5.66 1.25 -26.04
CA ILE A 151 4.60 0.29 -26.38
C ILE A 151 5.31 -1.02 -26.71
N PHE A 152 4.90 -2.11 -26.07
CA PHE A 152 5.48 -3.44 -26.21
C PHE A 152 4.34 -4.42 -26.52
N ASP A 153 4.40 -5.05 -27.69
CA ASP A 153 3.41 -6.00 -28.18
C ASP A 153 4.12 -7.17 -28.89
N GLY A 154 3.34 -8.15 -29.34
CA GLY A 154 3.86 -9.31 -30.05
C GLY A 154 3.86 -10.58 -29.21
N PRO A 155 4.35 -11.70 -29.79
CA PRO A 155 4.29 -13.04 -29.17
C PRO A 155 5.20 -13.19 -27.95
N SER A 156 6.18 -12.32 -27.79
CA SER A 156 7.06 -12.26 -26.62
C SER A 156 7.22 -10.82 -26.20
N LEU A 157 6.66 -10.48 -25.04
CA LEU A 157 6.71 -9.12 -24.51
C LEU A 157 8.11 -8.83 -23.92
N ASP A 158 8.69 -7.69 -24.30
CA ASP A 158 9.94 -7.20 -23.69
C ASP A 158 9.66 -6.49 -22.36
N TYR A 159 9.64 -7.28 -21.28
CA TYR A 159 9.40 -6.77 -19.93
C TYR A 159 10.54 -5.90 -19.40
N GLU A 160 11.79 -6.18 -19.79
CA GLU A 160 12.95 -5.39 -19.34
C GLU A 160 12.99 -4.03 -20.05
N GLY A 161 12.69 -4.03 -21.35
CA GLY A 161 12.49 -2.80 -22.11
C GLY A 161 11.35 -1.96 -21.54
N ALA A 162 10.23 -2.59 -21.16
CA ALA A 162 9.10 -1.90 -20.54
C ALA A 162 9.49 -1.23 -19.20
N VAL A 163 10.21 -1.94 -18.33
CA VAL A 163 10.73 -1.37 -17.07
C VAL A 163 11.71 -0.23 -17.36
N THR A 164 12.61 -0.40 -18.32
CA THR A 164 13.56 0.65 -18.70
C THR A 164 12.85 1.90 -19.22
N ALA A 165 11.84 1.74 -20.08
CA ALA A 165 11.04 2.85 -20.60
C ALA A 165 10.25 3.57 -19.51
N MET A 166 9.74 2.83 -18.53
CA MET A 166 9.01 3.38 -17.37
C MET A 166 9.95 4.19 -16.46
N LEU A 167 11.14 3.68 -16.18
CA LEU A 167 12.11 4.33 -15.27
C LEU A 167 12.95 5.41 -15.97
N GLY A 168 13.09 5.34 -17.29
CA GLY A 168 13.94 6.22 -18.09
C GLY A 168 15.43 5.92 -18.03
N GLN A 169 15.82 4.87 -17.33
CA GLN A 169 17.18 4.37 -17.21
C GLN A 169 17.19 2.85 -17.01
N LYS A 170 18.22 2.17 -17.49
CA LYS A 170 18.39 0.74 -17.21
C LYS A 170 18.55 0.53 -15.71
N MET A 171 17.81 -0.42 -15.16
CA MET A 171 18.07 -0.89 -13.80
C MET A 171 19.46 -1.51 -13.76
N VAL A 172 20.38 -0.84 -13.11
CA VAL A 172 21.66 -1.44 -12.74
C VAL A 172 21.40 -2.23 -11.46
N HIS A 173 21.33 -3.55 -11.59
CA HIS A 173 21.39 -4.42 -10.41
C HIS A 173 22.80 -4.31 -9.83
N GLY A 174 23.00 -3.36 -8.93
CA GLY A 174 24.22 -3.30 -8.13
C GLY A 174 24.33 -4.62 -7.36
N LYS A 175 25.43 -5.35 -7.52
CA LYS A 175 25.74 -6.43 -6.59
C LYS A 175 25.93 -5.77 -5.23
N LEU A 176 25.00 -6.02 -4.32
CA LEU A 176 25.20 -5.70 -2.91
C LEU A 176 26.46 -6.43 -2.48
N GLN A 177 27.52 -5.71 -2.20
CA GLN A 177 28.69 -6.28 -1.55
C GLN A 177 28.21 -6.66 -0.14
N LEU A 178 28.20 -7.95 0.15
CA LEU A 178 27.95 -8.45 1.49
C LEU A 178 29.07 -7.90 2.38
N GLN A 179 28.74 -6.94 3.22
CA GLN A 179 29.65 -6.48 4.27
C GLN A 179 29.67 -7.52 5.40
N GLU A 180 30.81 -7.66 6.06
CA GLU A 180 30.87 -8.48 7.27
C GLU A 180 29.91 -7.93 8.34
N LYS A 181 29.20 -8.85 8.98
CA LYS A 181 28.28 -8.51 10.07
C LYS A 181 29.07 -7.82 11.17
N GLY A 182 28.58 -6.67 11.59
CA GLY A 182 29.15 -5.93 12.70
C GLY A 182 28.77 -6.51 14.06
N THR A 183 28.85 -5.70 15.11
CA THR A 183 28.41 -6.06 16.45
C THR A 183 26.88 -6.11 16.55
N PRO A 184 26.30 -6.95 17.44
CA PRO A 184 24.86 -6.90 17.73
C PRO A 184 24.45 -5.50 18.22
N ILE A 185 23.36 -4.97 17.65
CA ILE A 185 22.80 -3.68 18.06
C ILE A 185 21.49 -3.89 18.80
N PHE A 186 20.63 -4.75 18.28
CA PHE A 186 19.31 -4.98 18.83
C PHE A 186 19.01 -6.47 18.89
N GLU A 187 18.39 -6.92 19.99
CA GLU A 187 18.06 -8.32 20.19
C GLU A 187 16.62 -8.47 20.70
N LEU A 188 15.93 -9.46 20.17
CA LEU A 188 14.69 -10.01 20.70
C LEU A 188 15.05 -11.38 21.27
N ARG A 189 14.72 -11.66 22.53
CA ARG A 189 14.96 -12.93 23.20
C ARG A 189 13.66 -13.50 23.71
N ASP A 190 13.36 -14.76 23.36
CA ASP A 190 12.12 -15.46 23.73
C ASP A 190 10.88 -14.60 23.43
N ALA A 191 10.93 -13.78 22.38
CA ALA A 191 9.93 -12.77 22.06
C ALA A 191 8.63 -13.41 21.59
N LYS A 192 7.51 -13.04 22.22
CA LYS A 192 6.18 -13.50 21.88
C LYS A 192 5.26 -12.32 21.61
N LEU A 193 4.67 -12.30 20.41
CA LEU A 193 3.85 -11.18 19.92
C LEU A 193 2.37 -11.35 20.22
N SER A 194 1.89 -12.58 20.39
CA SER A 194 0.49 -12.90 20.66
C SER A 194 0.38 -14.22 21.42
N LYS A 195 -0.81 -14.50 21.98
CA LYS A 195 -1.10 -15.76 22.68
C LYS A 195 -0.91 -17.00 21.79
N TYR A 196 -1.01 -16.82 20.45
CA TYR A 196 -0.94 -17.91 19.48
C TYR A 196 0.41 -17.99 18.76
N SER A 197 1.34 -17.07 19.01
CA SER A 197 2.68 -17.12 18.41
C SER A 197 3.62 -17.94 19.28
N ASN A 198 4.53 -18.68 18.64
CA ASN A 198 5.66 -19.29 19.34
C ASN A 198 6.68 -18.22 19.70
N PRO A 199 7.42 -18.37 20.82
CA PRO A 199 8.57 -17.52 21.13
C PRO A 199 9.62 -17.63 20.04
N PHE A 200 10.36 -16.56 19.79
CA PHE A 200 11.44 -16.54 18.83
C PHE A 200 12.55 -15.57 19.26
N ASP A 201 13.75 -15.83 18.77
CA ASP A 201 14.90 -14.96 18.91
C ASP A 201 15.22 -14.29 17.59
N LEU A 202 15.65 -13.03 17.63
CA LEU A 202 16.09 -12.29 16.47
C LEU A 202 17.17 -11.28 16.88
N VAL A 203 18.29 -11.29 16.15
CA VAL A 203 19.41 -10.38 16.41
C VAL A 203 19.66 -9.52 15.19
N PHE A 204 19.78 -8.23 15.40
CA PHE A 204 20.12 -7.22 14.39
C PHE A 204 21.56 -6.80 14.59
N TYR A 205 22.34 -6.84 13.51
CA TYR A 205 23.77 -6.49 13.55
C TYR A 205 24.02 -5.15 12.84
N LYS A 206 25.06 -4.47 13.25
CA LYS A 206 25.52 -3.27 12.54
C LYS A 206 25.88 -3.62 11.10
N ASN A 207 25.52 -2.74 10.17
CA ASN A 207 25.74 -2.92 8.72
C ASN A 207 24.96 -4.10 8.09
N GLU A 208 23.86 -4.55 8.70
CA GLU A 208 23.01 -5.61 8.18
C GLU A 208 21.63 -5.04 7.76
N ILE A 209 21.10 -5.56 6.67
CA ILE A 209 19.71 -5.35 6.28
C ILE A 209 18.97 -6.67 6.49
N ILE A 210 18.02 -6.69 7.43
CA ILE A 210 17.18 -7.85 7.69
C ILE A 210 15.84 -7.69 6.97
N ALA A 211 15.48 -8.68 6.16
CA ALA A 211 14.17 -8.76 5.53
C ALA A 211 13.27 -9.78 6.26
N ILE A 212 12.19 -9.30 6.85
CA ILE A 212 11.16 -10.16 7.46
C ILE A 212 10.08 -10.42 6.43
N THR A 213 9.90 -11.69 6.04
CA THR A 213 8.89 -12.11 5.05
C THR A 213 7.89 -13.10 5.66
N GLY A 214 6.75 -13.28 5.02
CA GLY A 214 5.70 -14.19 5.45
C GLY A 214 4.34 -13.83 4.86
N LEU A 215 3.34 -14.70 5.06
CA LEU A 215 1.97 -14.49 4.59
C LEU A 215 1.30 -13.27 5.24
N LEU A 216 0.18 -12.84 4.67
CA LEU A 216 -0.66 -11.82 5.29
C LEU A 216 -1.13 -12.31 6.66
N GLY A 217 -1.06 -11.44 7.68
CA GLY A 217 -1.41 -11.83 9.06
C GLY A 217 -0.35 -12.62 9.84
N SER A 218 0.84 -12.91 9.27
CA SER A 218 1.91 -13.67 9.94
C SER A 218 2.67 -12.91 11.04
N GLY A 219 2.26 -11.69 11.41
CA GLY A 219 2.87 -10.95 12.52
C GLY A 219 4.05 -10.05 12.14
N LYS A 220 4.45 -9.93 10.87
CA LYS A 220 5.57 -9.07 10.44
C LYS A 220 5.49 -7.64 10.97
N THR A 221 4.32 -7.02 10.84
CA THR A 221 4.09 -5.66 11.33
C THR A 221 4.10 -5.60 12.87
N ALA A 222 3.69 -6.68 13.54
CA ALA A 222 3.68 -6.73 15.00
C ALA A 222 5.10 -6.69 15.58
N VAL A 223 6.10 -7.32 14.91
CA VAL A 223 7.52 -7.19 15.28
C VAL A 223 7.95 -5.73 15.25
N ALA A 224 7.75 -5.06 14.11
CA ALA A 224 8.11 -3.65 13.97
C ALA A 224 7.37 -2.74 14.97
N SER A 225 6.08 -3.01 15.21
CA SER A 225 5.27 -2.28 16.18
C SER A 225 5.76 -2.44 17.61
N ALA A 226 6.22 -3.63 18.00
CA ALA A 226 6.79 -3.87 19.32
C ALA A 226 8.13 -3.15 19.49
N ILE A 227 9.01 -3.23 18.50
CA ILE A 227 10.31 -2.54 18.52
C ILE A 227 10.11 -1.01 18.59
N PHE A 228 9.13 -0.47 17.89
CA PHE A 228 8.85 0.97 17.88
C PHE A 228 7.97 1.46 19.02
N GLY A 229 7.55 0.58 19.95
CA GLY A 229 6.74 0.98 21.11
C GLY A 229 5.28 1.32 20.79
N LEU A 230 4.73 0.86 19.64
CA LEU A 230 3.30 0.96 19.30
C LEU A 230 2.47 -0.11 19.99
N SER A 231 3.05 -1.26 20.30
CA SER A 231 2.44 -2.34 21.05
C SER A 231 3.49 -2.99 21.95
N PRO A 232 3.14 -3.47 23.16
CA PRO A 232 4.10 -4.20 23.99
C PRO A 232 4.38 -5.59 23.41
N LEU A 233 5.54 -6.16 23.75
CA LEU A 233 5.74 -7.61 23.68
C LEU A 233 4.81 -8.28 24.69
N LEU A 234 4.30 -9.46 24.35
CA LEU A 234 3.48 -10.25 25.28
C LEU A 234 4.38 -10.96 26.31
N GLU A 235 5.46 -11.54 25.83
CA GLU A 235 6.47 -12.24 26.63
C GLU A 235 7.85 -12.04 25.98
N GLY A 236 8.95 -12.24 26.74
CA GLY A 236 10.32 -12.09 26.28
C GLY A 236 10.92 -10.71 26.50
N ASP A 237 12.15 -10.55 26.07
CA ASP A 237 12.94 -9.35 26.32
C ASP A 237 13.41 -8.70 25.02
N MET A 238 13.55 -7.38 25.05
CA MET A 238 14.26 -6.60 24.02
C MET A 238 15.51 -5.98 24.61
N LEU A 239 16.59 -6.02 23.88
CA LEU A 239 17.86 -5.39 24.25
C LEU A 239 18.33 -4.45 23.15
N LEU A 240 18.81 -3.27 23.53
CA LEU A 240 19.47 -2.30 22.64
C LEU A 240 20.90 -2.12 23.13
N HIS A 241 21.89 -2.44 22.30
CA HIS A 241 23.32 -2.47 22.70
C HIS A 241 23.61 -3.33 23.94
N GLY A 242 22.87 -4.42 24.12
CA GLY A 242 22.98 -5.29 25.28
C GLY A 242 22.26 -4.82 26.54
N GLU A 243 21.70 -3.61 26.54
CA GLU A 243 20.94 -3.05 27.66
C GLU A 243 19.44 -3.29 27.50
N PRO A 244 18.69 -3.51 28.58
CA PRO A 244 17.25 -3.70 28.52
C PRO A 244 16.54 -2.54 27.80
N TYR A 245 15.69 -2.88 26.83
CA TYR A 245 14.92 -1.93 26.04
C TYR A 245 13.43 -2.26 26.12
N ASN A 246 12.64 -1.38 26.69
CA ASN A 246 11.20 -1.57 26.85
C ASN A 246 10.48 -0.23 26.56
N PRO A 247 10.25 0.11 25.29
CA PRO A 247 9.65 1.39 24.92
C PRO A 247 8.17 1.40 25.32
N LYS A 248 7.73 2.45 25.98
CA LYS A 248 6.34 2.66 26.37
C LYS A 248 5.55 3.45 25.30
N SER A 249 6.28 4.04 24.35
CA SER A 249 5.72 4.88 23.30
C SER A 249 6.68 4.99 22.10
N PRO A 250 6.19 5.41 20.94
CA PRO A 250 7.05 5.80 19.81
C PRO A 250 8.07 6.89 20.16
N ALA A 251 7.72 7.82 21.05
CA ALA A 251 8.64 8.86 21.50
C ALA A 251 9.86 8.28 22.24
N ASP A 252 9.67 7.22 23.05
CA ASP A 252 10.77 6.52 23.70
C ASP A 252 11.71 5.86 22.66
N ALA A 253 11.13 5.20 21.65
CA ALA A 253 11.90 4.59 20.56
C ALA A 253 12.72 5.65 19.78
N ILE A 254 12.08 6.75 19.39
CA ILE A 254 12.73 7.86 18.70
C ILE A 254 13.86 8.48 19.52
N SER A 255 13.68 8.62 20.83
CA SER A 255 14.72 9.15 21.73
C SER A 255 15.96 8.26 21.76
N LYS A 256 15.79 6.95 21.53
CA LYS A 256 16.85 5.93 21.48
C LYS A 256 17.37 5.68 20.05
N GLY A 257 16.97 6.49 19.06
CA GLY A 257 17.45 6.36 17.68
C GLY A 257 16.79 5.26 16.87
N ILE A 258 15.66 4.72 17.33
CA ILE A 258 14.88 3.73 16.58
C ILE A 258 13.77 4.44 15.82
N PHE A 259 13.72 4.27 14.51
CA PHE A 259 12.81 4.96 13.62
C PHE A 259 11.97 3.97 12.81
N MET A 260 10.76 4.37 12.46
CA MET A 260 9.84 3.52 11.71
C MET A 260 9.21 4.25 10.54
N CYS A 261 9.22 3.61 9.36
CA CYS A 261 8.46 4.02 8.18
C CYS A 261 7.21 3.12 8.05
N PRO A 262 6.01 3.61 8.38
CA PRO A 262 4.81 2.79 8.34
C PRO A 262 4.37 2.48 6.90
N LYS A 263 3.62 1.37 6.74
CA LYS A 263 3.08 0.93 5.44
C LYS A 263 2.09 1.92 4.83
N ASP A 264 1.19 2.44 5.67
CA ASP A 264 0.16 3.38 5.23
C ASP A 264 0.66 4.82 5.32
N ARG A 265 0.84 5.42 4.16
CA ARG A 265 1.38 6.78 4.02
C ARG A 265 0.38 7.86 4.39
N SER A 266 -0.87 7.68 3.98
CA SER A 266 -1.89 8.73 4.05
C SER A 266 -2.46 8.93 5.44
N THR A 267 -2.46 7.87 6.26
CA THR A 267 -3.03 7.90 7.61
C THR A 267 -1.99 7.94 8.71
N ASN A 268 -0.81 7.34 8.50
CA ASN A 268 0.15 7.09 9.57
C ASN A 268 1.55 7.68 9.34
N ALA A 269 1.88 8.16 8.14
CA ALA A 269 3.25 8.54 7.81
C ALA A 269 3.44 10.05 7.61
N VAL A 270 2.45 10.74 7.07
CA VAL A 270 2.52 12.18 6.81
C VAL A 270 1.31 12.89 7.40
N VAL A 271 1.52 14.12 7.85
CA VAL A 271 0.44 15.01 8.28
C VAL A 271 0.01 15.80 7.05
N SER A 272 -1.19 15.50 6.54
CA SER A 272 -1.69 15.98 5.25
C SER A 272 -1.76 17.51 5.14
N ASP A 273 -2.06 18.18 6.25
CA ASP A 273 -2.21 19.64 6.31
C ASP A 273 -0.88 20.38 6.53
N PHE A 274 0.23 19.64 6.65
CA PHE A 274 1.56 20.20 6.86
C PHE A 274 2.35 20.27 5.54
N ASP A 275 3.21 21.27 5.44
CA ASP A 275 4.22 21.37 4.38
C ASP A 275 5.32 20.31 4.54
N ILE A 276 6.23 20.26 3.58
CA ILE A 276 7.35 19.29 3.56
C ILE A 276 8.26 19.51 4.78
N THR A 277 8.63 20.76 5.08
CA THR A 277 9.51 21.11 6.21
C THR A 277 8.92 20.62 7.53
N ASN A 278 7.66 20.97 7.81
CA ASN A 278 6.99 20.56 9.04
C ASN A 278 6.83 19.05 9.14
N ASN A 279 6.53 18.36 8.02
CA ASN A 279 6.50 16.89 8.02
C ASN A 279 7.85 16.25 8.34
N MET A 280 8.96 16.82 7.87
CA MET A 280 10.31 16.29 8.12
C MET A 280 10.79 16.50 9.56
N VAL A 281 10.45 17.62 10.18
CA VAL A 281 11.00 17.98 11.49
C VAL A 281 10.12 17.62 12.68
N LEU A 282 8.85 17.30 12.44
CA LEU A 282 7.83 17.07 13.48
C LEU A 282 8.29 16.16 14.63
N PRO A 283 8.90 14.98 14.40
CA PRO A 283 9.31 14.09 15.50
C PRO A 283 10.47 14.62 16.35
N PHE A 284 11.15 15.66 15.89
CA PHE A 284 12.37 16.20 16.52
C PHE A 284 12.24 17.67 16.93
N LEU A 285 11.01 18.18 17.02
CA LEU A 285 10.77 19.58 17.40
C LEU A 285 11.45 19.96 18.71
N ASP A 286 11.45 19.07 19.71
CA ASP A 286 12.09 19.30 20.99
C ASP A 286 13.61 19.50 20.87
N ARG A 287 14.28 18.80 19.94
CA ARG A 287 15.71 18.94 19.67
C ARG A 287 16.07 20.25 18.95
N HIS A 288 15.09 20.87 18.30
CA HIS A 288 15.25 22.10 17.54
C HIS A 288 14.74 23.35 18.28
N SER A 289 14.17 23.15 19.46
CA SER A 289 13.71 24.25 20.32
C SER A 289 14.79 24.65 21.33
N TRP A 290 15.03 25.95 21.47
CA TRP A 290 15.80 26.51 22.55
C TRP A 290 14.87 27.39 23.38
N PHE A 291 14.63 27.06 24.64
CA PHE A 291 13.60 27.71 25.48
C PHE A 291 12.23 27.81 24.82
N SER A 292 11.76 26.74 24.17
CA SER A 292 10.48 26.68 23.42
C SER A 292 10.39 27.57 22.17
N PHE A 293 11.49 28.16 21.71
CA PHE A 293 11.52 28.91 20.46
C PHE A 293 12.14 28.08 19.34
N LEU A 294 11.36 27.77 18.31
CA LEU A 294 11.82 27.17 17.06
C LEU A 294 12.60 28.24 16.27
N LYS A 295 13.69 27.83 15.60
CA LYS A 295 14.41 28.68 14.64
C LYS A 295 14.01 28.25 13.21
N PRO A 296 12.99 28.88 12.58
CA PRO A 296 12.43 28.43 11.30
C PRO A 296 13.50 28.25 10.22
N LYS A 297 14.43 29.19 10.08
CA LYS A 297 15.52 29.15 9.09
C LYS A 297 16.42 27.92 9.18
N ASN A 298 16.62 27.35 10.37
CA ASN A 298 17.42 26.15 10.53
C ASN A 298 16.66 24.92 10.10
N LEU A 299 15.35 24.89 10.33
CA LEU A 299 14.46 23.81 9.92
C LEU A 299 14.33 23.77 8.40
N GLU A 300 14.10 24.93 7.76
CA GLU A 300 14.06 25.08 6.31
C GLU A 300 15.37 24.62 5.65
N ARG A 301 16.53 24.99 6.21
CA ARG A 301 17.83 24.56 5.69
C ARG A 301 18.00 23.02 5.73
N LYS A 302 17.59 22.37 6.83
CA LYS A 302 17.61 20.92 6.94
C LYS A 302 16.69 20.25 5.92
N ALA A 303 15.46 20.74 5.79
CA ALA A 303 14.51 20.25 4.80
C ALA A 303 15.05 20.39 3.37
N THR A 304 15.60 21.54 3.02
CA THR A 304 16.20 21.81 1.70
C THR A 304 17.37 20.85 1.41
N SER A 305 18.24 20.56 2.40
CA SER A 305 19.31 19.56 2.23
C SER A 305 18.75 18.19 1.93
N SER A 306 17.78 17.72 2.73
CA SER A 306 17.14 16.41 2.53
C SER A 306 16.37 16.32 1.21
N ILE A 307 15.72 17.41 0.77
CA ILE A 307 15.06 17.50 -0.54
C ILE A 307 16.07 17.26 -1.66
N SER A 308 17.22 17.92 -1.59
CA SER A 308 18.28 17.77 -2.59
C SER A 308 18.91 16.37 -2.57
N GLU A 309 19.25 15.85 -1.39
CA GLU A 309 19.90 14.53 -1.21
C GLU A 309 19.02 13.37 -1.71
N LEU A 310 17.71 13.45 -1.45
CA LEU A 310 16.75 12.41 -1.85
C LEU A 310 16.14 12.67 -3.24
N GLY A 311 16.48 13.79 -3.89
CA GLY A 311 15.89 14.16 -5.17
C GLY A 311 14.37 14.26 -5.11
N ILE A 312 13.82 14.93 -4.08
CA ILE A 312 12.39 15.18 -3.94
C ILE A 312 11.99 16.25 -4.95
N VAL A 313 10.99 15.96 -5.79
CA VAL A 313 10.48 16.91 -6.77
C VAL A 313 9.35 17.70 -6.14
N CYS A 314 9.61 18.98 -5.84
CA CYS A 314 8.67 19.97 -5.30
C CYS A 314 9.02 21.35 -5.87
N GLN A 315 8.13 22.34 -5.72
CA GLN A 315 8.41 23.72 -6.09
C GLN A 315 9.11 24.47 -4.94
N SER A 316 8.72 24.15 -3.70
CA SER A 316 9.27 24.73 -2.48
C SER A 316 9.22 23.71 -1.34
N GLU A 317 10.09 23.84 -0.36
CA GLU A 317 10.04 23.13 0.92
C GLU A 317 8.79 23.45 1.76
N LEU A 318 8.09 24.52 1.40
CA LEU A 318 6.81 24.94 2.01
C LEU A 318 5.58 24.39 1.27
N ASP A 319 5.76 23.62 0.20
CA ASP A 319 4.64 22.97 -0.48
C ASP A 319 3.96 21.98 0.47
N LEU A 320 2.61 21.92 0.42
CA LEU A 320 1.86 20.91 1.16
C LEU A 320 2.28 19.52 0.69
N VAL A 321 2.51 18.59 1.62
CA VAL A 321 2.94 17.21 1.32
C VAL A 321 1.94 16.49 0.41
N THR A 322 0.67 16.86 0.46
CA THR A 322 -0.41 16.29 -0.37
C THR A 322 -0.30 16.67 -1.85
N THR A 323 0.41 17.73 -2.19
CA THR A 323 0.64 18.14 -3.60
C THR A 323 1.69 17.27 -4.29
N LEU A 324 2.46 16.52 -3.52
CA LEU A 324 3.51 15.66 -4.03
C LEU A 324 2.97 14.35 -4.58
N SER A 325 3.66 13.79 -5.58
CA SER A 325 3.41 12.41 -6.00
C SER A 325 3.68 11.42 -4.86
N GLY A 326 3.03 10.24 -4.89
CA GLY A 326 3.20 9.23 -3.85
C GLY A 326 4.65 8.80 -3.60
N GLY A 327 5.50 8.80 -4.65
CA GLY A 327 6.93 8.53 -4.54
C GLY A 327 7.68 9.64 -3.80
N ASN A 328 7.35 10.91 -4.06
CA ASN A 328 7.94 12.04 -3.35
C ASN A 328 7.47 12.11 -1.90
N GLN A 329 6.21 11.79 -1.60
CA GLN A 329 5.74 11.64 -0.21
C GLN A 329 6.53 10.56 0.56
N GLN A 330 6.86 9.43 -0.10
CA GLN A 330 7.75 8.42 0.49
C GLN A 330 9.14 8.96 0.80
N LYS A 331 9.72 9.74 -0.11
CA LYS A 331 11.01 10.37 0.10
C LYS A 331 10.98 11.37 1.26
N VAL A 332 9.89 12.13 1.43
CA VAL A 332 9.68 13.02 2.61
C VAL A 332 9.66 12.20 3.90
N MET A 333 8.92 11.09 3.91
CA MET A 333 8.85 10.19 5.07
C MET A 333 10.22 9.60 5.43
N ILE A 334 11.00 9.17 4.46
CA ILE A 334 12.36 8.65 4.68
C ILE A 334 13.29 9.79 5.10
N GLY A 335 13.22 10.95 4.44
CA GLY A 335 14.03 12.13 4.75
C GLY A 335 13.87 12.63 6.18
N ARG A 336 12.69 12.47 6.78
CA ARG A 336 12.43 12.75 8.20
C ARG A 336 13.43 12.04 9.10
N TRP A 337 13.74 10.78 8.82
CA TRP A 337 14.61 9.95 9.65
C TRP A 337 16.08 10.07 9.30
N LEU A 338 16.44 10.26 8.02
CA LEU A 338 17.82 10.40 7.58
C LEU A 338 18.49 11.69 8.07
N SER A 339 17.70 12.72 8.39
CA SER A 339 18.22 13.97 8.96
C SER A 339 18.78 13.80 10.38
N GLU A 340 18.53 12.67 11.03
CA GLU A 340 18.97 12.35 12.39
C GLU A 340 19.76 11.04 12.40
N LYS A 341 20.53 10.82 13.47
CA LYS A 341 21.29 9.56 13.64
C LYS A 341 20.31 8.44 14.02
N SER A 342 20.25 7.40 13.18
CA SER A 342 19.56 6.16 13.48
C SER A 342 20.52 5.16 14.12
N GLU A 343 20.06 4.40 15.10
CA GLU A 343 20.79 3.26 15.68
C GLU A 343 20.33 1.94 15.05
N VAL A 344 19.03 1.85 14.71
CA VAL A 344 18.40 0.68 14.07
C VAL A 344 17.51 1.10 12.91
#